data_39adad7b69fdfccab66f1a20a04782ed
#
_entry.id   39adad7b69fdfccab66f1a20a04782ed
#
_cell.length_a   1.000
_cell.length_b   1.000
_cell.length_c   1.000
_cell.angle_alpha   90.00
_cell.angle_beta   90.00
_cell.angle_gamma   90.00
#
_symmetry.space_group_name_H-M   'P 1'
#
loop_
_entity.id
_entity.type
_entity.pdbx_description
1 polymer ?
#
loop_
_entity_poly.entity_id
_entity_poly.type
_entity_poly.pdbx_seq_one_letter_code
_entity_poly.pdbx_strand_id
1 'polypeptide(L)'
;MTYGQKSVFFVAALLVGVTGLGLWLISQRPERVAPTERPTASHPAKSASIQVQKPSPPEMGFVGSEVCGQCHRSIADTYRTHPMSRSMTATKEVLASANELSDHLVEPPGPRKYRVRVDGDRVWHHEFLPDANGQLIYDQPVEVTFALGSGSQGRAYLLEHDGRFFASSLNWYARTQQWGLAPGYSPKEHRRFEREVGGGCLICHAGRMNELPNQPNVYASPAFLEHSIGCERCHGPGQRHLDFHSAKNKPRSPGDSVEIDPIVNPVKLGVAQREDVCNQCHLQGQAQHLRYGRQVSDFRPGMRLEDVWMIFVSREHDSSDKATQAVSQVEQMRSSACFSRSDGRFGCLTCHDAHSIPAPADRAEFYRQRCLSCHSEAKSECRLPESERLQSAEANSCIACHMPKLGTSDVPHTAQTDHRVLRKRKTNSSVHSQHSGSNELVFLDDADQRIPEWEKHRARGLMLAGRAEKSRERRLAIEAEKLLEVTHRLAPDDVEVTEYLGVAKLLLGNLSEAQSLWVSGLTVAPRHESLLVRLAFFSHDMKDLNSAAAYFDRLFEVNTSHAAFHGRQAHILGQLGDFDRAIEEANRAIELDPTLSQAHEWLAQVHKIRRQDDLSKHHQEISRKLRQAGF
;
A
#
# COMPACT_ATOMS: atom_id res chain seq x y z
N MET A 1 4.46 -1.31 -3.30
CA MET A 1 5.04 -1.62 -1.97
C MET A 1 4.66 -0.49 -1.04
N THR A 2 3.79 -0.77 -0.13
CA THR A 2 3.14 0.20 0.74
C THR A 2 4.10 0.82 1.75
N TYR A 3 4.04 2.12 1.90
CA TYR A 3 4.91 2.96 2.72
C TYR A 3 4.88 2.63 4.24
N GLY A 4 3.79 2.07 4.74
CA GLY A 4 3.65 1.71 6.16
C GLY A 4 4.40 0.44 6.59
N GLN A 5 4.71 -0.44 5.66
CA GLN A 5 5.18 -1.78 6.00
C GLN A 5 6.70 -1.92 6.21
N LYS A 6 7.50 -0.96 5.75
CA LYS A 6 8.96 -1.05 5.91
C LYS A 6 9.49 -0.40 7.19
N SER A 7 8.75 0.54 7.78
CA SER A 7 9.19 1.23 9.01
C SER A 7 9.23 0.30 10.23
N VAL A 8 8.32 -0.65 10.32
CA VAL A 8 8.25 -1.59 11.46
C VAL A 8 9.38 -2.62 11.45
N PHE A 9 9.85 -3.04 10.27
CA PHE A 9 10.98 -3.98 10.19
C PHE A 9 12.30 -3.38 10.68
N PHE A 10 12.47 -2.07 10.55
CA PHE A 10 13.71 -1.41 10.96
C PHE A 10 13.80 -1.22 12.47
N VAL A 11 12.68 -1.08 13.16
CA VAL A 11 12.65 -0.97 14.62
C VAL A 11 13.03 -2.30 15.29
N ALA A 12 12.63 -3.43 14.71
CA ALA A 12 13.00 -4.76 15.23
C ALA A 12 14.50 -5.11 14.97
N ALA A 13 15.08 -4.67 13.83
CA ALA A 13 16.50 -4.92 13.51
C ALA A 13 17.48 -4.06 14.32
N LEU A 14 17.04 -2.95 14.94
CA LEU A 14 17.85 -2.10 15.81
C LEU A 14 18.26 -2.76 17.14
N LEU A 15 17.71 -3.93 17.45
CA LEU A 15 17.91 -4.59 18.75
C LEU A 15 19.21 -5.42 18.86
N VAL A 16 19.93 -5.64 17.77
CA VAL A 16 21.17 -6.42 17.78
C VAL A 16 22.43 -5.57 17.68
N GLY A 17 22.33 -4.29 17.28
CA GLY A 17 23.49 -3.45 16.94
C GLY A 17 23.90 -2.35 17.94
N VAL A 18 23.09 -2.04 18.97
CA VAL A 18 23.29 -0.80 19.78
C VAL A 18 24.00 -1.03 21.12
N THR A 19 24.33 -2.26 21.50
CA THR A 19 25.10 -2.51 22.73
C THR A 19 26.55 -2.05 22.68
N GLY A 20 27.08 -1.65 21.51
CA GLY A 20 28.47 -1.21 21.35
C GLY A 20 28.70 0.31 21.28
N LEU A 21 27.70 1.13 20.94
CA LEU A 21 27.89 2.57 20.74
C LEU A 21 27.46 3.45 21.92
N GLY A 22 26.67 2.94 22.83
CA GLY A 22 26.18 3.70 24.00
C GLY A 22 27.26 4.07 25.04
N LEU A 23 28.40 3.41 25.02
CA LEU A 23 29.48 3.63 26.01
C LEU A 23 30.53 4.68 25.60
N TRP A 24 30.53 5.16 24.37
CA TRP A 24 31.55 6.12 23.91
C TRP A 24 31.12 7.59 24.04
N LEU A 25 29.85 7.90 24.22
CA LEU A 25 29.31 9.28 24.29
C LEU A 25 29.15 9.85 25.72
N ILE A 26 29.45 9.09 26.77
CA ILE A 26 29.28 9.55 28.18
C ILE A 26 30.55 10.22 28.77
N SER A 27 31.64 10.32 28.01
CA SER A 27 32.94 10.77 28.55
C SER A 27 33.27 12.26 28.33
N GLN A 28 32.37 13.09 27.83
CA GLN A 28 32.62 14.53 27.71
C GLN A 28 31.60 15.34 28.55
N ARG A 29 32.00 15.79 29.72
CA ARG A 29 31.28 16.79 30.52
C ARG A 29 31.53 18.18 29.93
N PRO A 30 30.51 19.02 29.65
CA PRO A 30 30.73 20.43 29.35
C PRO A 30 30.88 21.23 30.66
N GLU A 31 31.88 22.12 30.67
CA GLU A 31 32.08 23.10 31.70
C GLU A 31 30.92 24.10 31.80
N ARG A 32 30.60 24.50 33.04
CA ARG A 32 29.57 25.50 33.36
C ARG A 32 30.09 26.91 33.03
N VAL A 33 29.42 27.59 32.11
CA VAL A 33 29.60 29.04 31.88
C VAL A 33 28.50 29.79 32.62
N ALA A 34 28.90 30.83 33.37
CA ALA A 34 28.03 31.69 34.17
C ALA A 34 27.10 32.58 33.27
N PRO A 35 25.93 33.00 33.78
CA PRO A 35 24.95 33.74 32.98
C PRO A 35 25.35 35.23 32.79
N THR A 36 25.40 35.68 31.57
CA THR A 36 25.47 37.09 31.19
C THR A 36 24.07 37.66 30.99
N GLU A 37 23.86 38.90 31.44
CA GLU A 37 22.61 39.64 31.44
C GLU A 37 22.03 39.84 30.03
N ARG A 38 20.69 39.73 29.90
CA ARG A 38 19.91 39.94 28.68
C ARG A 38 19.70 41.41 28.37
N PRO A 39 19.84 41.84 27.11
CA PRO A 39 19.25 43.08 26.64
C PRO A 39 17.75 42.91 26.43
N THR A 40 16.97 43.88 26.82
CA THR A 40 15.52 43.98 26.61
C THR A 40 15.19 44.05 25.11
N ALA A 41 14.57 42.99 24.60
CA ALA A 41 14.11 42.94 23.21
C ALA A 41 12.76 43.64 23.04
N SER A 42 12.72 44.61 22.15
CA SER A 42 11.51 45.19 21.59
C SER A 42 10.62 44.11 20.95
N HIS A 43 9.31 44.14 21.23
CA HIS A 43 8.34 43.22 20.64
C HIS A 43 8.35 43.32 19.09
N PRO A 44 8.54 42.22 18.37
CA PRO A 44 8.27 42.20 16.94
C PRO A 44 6.74 42.20 16.72
N ALA A 45 6.30 42.99 15.74
CA ALA A 45 4.94 43.03 15.26
C ALA A 45 4.42 41.59 15.00
N LYS A 46 3.21 41.27 15.43
CA LYS A 46 2.53 40.00 15.12
C LYS A 46 2.45 39.85 13.60
N SER A 47 3.35 39.05 13.05
CA SER A 47 3.20 38.51 11.70
C SER A 47 1.92 37.68 11.69
N ALA A 48 0.94 38.06 10.89
CA ALA A 48 -0.25 37.26 10.68
C ALA A 48 0.19 35.91 10.10
N SER A 49 0.09 34.84 10.87
CA SER A 49 0.35 33.49 10.42
C SER A 49 -0.70 33.12 9.37
N ILE A 50 -0.29 32.99 8.13
CA ILE A 50 -1.15 32.46 7.07
C ILE A 50 -1.37 30.99 7.43
N GLN A 51 -2.51 30.68 8.02
CA GLN A 51 -2.93 29.30 8.24
C GLN A 51 -3.48 28.75 6.93
N VAL A 52 -2.90 27.66 6.49
CA VAL A 52 -3.38 26.93 5.32
C VAL A 52 -4.64 26.16 5.70
N GLN A 53 -5.73 26.38 4.95
CA GLN A 53 -6.99 25.66 5.19
C GLN A 53 -6.96 24.27 4.56
N LYS A 54 -7.52 23.28 5.28
CA LYS A 54 -7.77 21.95 4.73
C LYS A 54 -8.81 22.04 3.61
N PRO A 55 -8.61 21.30 2.50
CA PRO A 55 -9.61 21.25 1.45
C PRO A 55 -10.90 20.59 1.95
N SER A 56 -12.03 21.03 1.45
CA SER A 56 -13.31 20.38 1.75
C SER A 56 -13.33 18.95 1.20
N PRO A 57 -13.97 18.00 1.92
CA PRO A 57 -14.19 16.65 1.39
C PRO A 57 -15.01 16.71 0.09
N PRO A 58 -14.76 15.79 -0.87
CA PRO A 58 -15.55 15.71 -2.07
C PRO A 58 -16.99 15.23 -1.79
N GLU A 59 -17.91 15.63 -2.68
CA GLU A 59 -19.32 15.29 -2.55
C GLU A 59 -19.56 13.78 -2.46
N MET A 60 -20.45 13.36 -1.58
CA MET A 60 -20.96 12.01 -1.43
C MET A 60 -22.26 11.84 -2.22
N GLY A 61 -22.76 10.64 -2.35
CA GLY A 61 -24.01 10.36 -3.08
C GLY A 61 -23.84 9.14 -4.00
N PHE A 62 -23.12 8.16 -3.49
CA PHE A 62 -22.93 6.88 -4.17
C PHE A 62 -24.19 6.01 -4.06
N VAL A 63 -24.58 5.36 -5.15
CA VAL A 63 -25.77 4.51 -5.26
C VAL A 63 -25.44 3.03 -5.49
N GLY A 64 -24.21 2.72 -5.97
CA GLY A 64 -23.74 1.37 -6.26
C GLY A 64 -24.06 0.90 -7.69
N SER A 65 -23.23 -0.01 -8.18
CA SER A 65 -23.30 -0.50 -9.57
C SER A 65 -24.59 -1.25 -9.91
N GLU A 66 -25.24 -1.88 -8.95
CA GLU A 66 -26.52 -2.58 -9.18
C GLU A 66 -27.63 -1.62 -9.60
N VAL A 67 -27.68 -0.42 -8.99
CA VAL A 67 -28.63 0.61 -9.35
C VAL A 67 -28.37 1.12 -10.79
N CYS A 68 -27.10 1.33 -11.14
CA CYS A 68 -26.70 1.70 -12.51
C CYS A 68 -27.14 0.63 -13.54
N GLY A 69 -26.99 -0.65 -13.20
CA GLY A 69 -27.35 -1.79 -14.05
C GLY A 69 -28.84 -1.90 -14.36
N GLN A 70 -29.72 -1.27 -13.58
CA GLN A 70 -31.16 -1.27 -13.86
C GLN A 70 -31.50 -0.55 -15.17
N CYS A 71 -30.79 0.54 -15.49
CA CYS A 71 -30.95 1.30 -16.73
C CYS A 71 -29.88 0.96 -17.77
N HIS A 72 -28.65 0.70 -17.37
CA HIS A 72 -27.50 0.41 -18.25
C HIS A 72 -27.18 -1.09 -18.33
N ARG A 73 -28.21 -1.93 -18.50
CA ARG A 73 -28.12 -3.40 -18.41
C ARG A 73 -27.03 -4.01 -19.31
N SER A 74 -27.00 -3.65 -20.59
CA SER A 74 -26.04 -4.22 -21.56
C SER A 74 -24.58 -3.92 -21.16
N ILE A 75 -24.29 -2.72 -20.66
CA ILE A 75 -22.98 -2.33 -20.19
C ILE A 75 -22.65 -3.07 -18.88
N ALA A 76 -23.59 -3.15 -17.95
CA ALA A 76 -23.41 -3.87 -16.70
C ALA A 76 -23.12 -5.35 -16.94
N ASP A 77 -23.81 -5.99 -17.88
CA ASP A 77 -23.64 -7.41 -18.21
C ASP A 77 -22.24 -7.70 -18.79
N THR A 78 -21.74 -6.84 -19.69
CA THR A 78 -20.37 -6.97 -20.20
C THR A 78 -19.33 -6.67 -19.13
N TYR A 79 -19.54 -5.64 -18.30
CA TYR A 79 -18.62 -5.25 -17.27
C TYR A 79 -18.46 -6.30 -16.15
N ARG A 80 -19.50 -7.08 -15.84
CA ARG A 80 -19.40 -8.18 -14.84
C ARG A 80 -18.32 -9.21 -15.17
N THR A 81 -17.95 -9.34 -16.44
CA THR A 81 -16.86 -10.24 -16.86
C THR A 81 -15.49 -9.57 -16.85
N HIS A 82 -15.46 -8.24 -16.71
CA HIS A 82 -14.22 -7.47 -16.72
C HIS A 82 -13.38 -7.72 -15.44
N PRO A 83 -12.04 -7.85 -15.52
CA PRO A 83 -11.21 -8.07 -14.34
C PRO A 83 -11.37 -7.03 -13.23
N MET A 84 -11.65 -5.75 -13.56
CA MET A 84 -11.88 -4.71 -12.56
C MET A 84 -13.14 -4.95 -11.74
N SER A 85 -14.23 -5.44 -12.34
CA SER A 85 -15.46 -5.77 -11.61
C SER A 85 -15.34 -7.01 -10.71
N ARG A 86 -14.21 -7.67 -10.76
CA ARG A 86 -13.84 -8.84 -9.93
C ARG A 86 -12.53 -8.64 -9.19
N SER A 87 -12.14 -7.38 -9.00
CA SER A 87 -10.87 -7.01 -8.36
C SER A 87 -10.80 -7.39 -6.88
N MET A 88 -11.95 -7.57 -6.23
CA MET A 88 -12.09 -8.10 -4.89
C MET A 88 -13.44 -8.83 -4.75
N THR A 89 -13.48 -9.96 -4.08
CA THR A 89 -14.66 -10.82 -3.98
C THR A 89 -14.68 -11.49 -2.61
N ALA A 90 -15.85 -11.65 -1.99
CA ALA A 90 -15.96 -12.44 -0.76
C ALA A 90 -15.53 -13.89 -1.03
N THR A 91 -14.78 -14.48 -0.11
CA THR A 91 -14.21 -15.84 -0.30
C THR A 91 -15.28 -16.89 -0.58
N LYS A 92 -16.46 -16.77 0.06
CA LYS A 92 -17.61 -17.65 -0.20
C LYS A 92 -18.12 -17.61 -1.66
N GLU A 93 -18.03 -16.46 -2.32
CA GLU A 93 -18.42 -16.32 -3.74
C GLU A 93 -17.35 -16.91 -4.67
N VAL A 94 -16.07 -16.79 -4.29
CA VAL A 94 -14.97 -17.46 -4.99
C VAL A 94 -15.13 -18.98 -4.88
N LEU A 95 -15.46 -19.51 -3.70
CA LEU A 95 -15.70 -20.92 -3.46
C LEU A 95 -16.82 -21.48 -4.36
N ALA A 96 -17.89 -20.71 -4.58
CA ALA A 96 -18.98 -21.09 -5.44
C ALA A 96 -18.66 -21.06 -6.95
N SER A 97 -17.63 -20.34 -7.36
CA SER A 97 -17.34 -20.03 -8.78
C SER A 97 -15.98 -20.48 -9.30
N ALA A 98 -15.08 -20.93 -8.41
CA ALA A 98 -13.69 -21.24 -8.77
C ALA A 98 -13.22 -22.54 -8.09
N ASN A 99 -12.48 -23.36 -8.83
CA ASN A 99 -12.00 -24.68 -8.36
C ASN A 99 -10.72 -24.61 -7.52
N GLU A 100 -10.16 -23.45 -7.31
CA GLU A 100 -8.91 -23.27 -6.56
C GLU A 100 -9.08 -23.45 -5.06
N LEU A 101 -10.30 -23.23 -4.54
CA LEU A 101 -10.62 -23.39 -3.12
C LEU A 101 -11.08 -24.82 -2.85
N SER A 102 -10.15 -25.65 -2.48
CA SER A 102 -10.34 -27.00 -1.95
C SER A 102 -9.22 -27.30 -0.97
N ASP A 103 -9.28 -28.42 -0.29
CA ASP A 103 -8.23 -28.81 0.63
C ASP A 103 -6.90 -29.02 -0.11
N HIS A 104 -5.89 -28.22 0.24
CA HIS A 104 -4.57 -28.25 -0.36
C HIS A 104 -3.48 -28.19 0.70
N LEU A 105 -2.45 -29.03 0.56
CA LEU A 105 -1.20 -28.92 1.28
C LEU A 105 -0.21 -28.10 0.43
N VAL A 106 0.44 -27.12 1.06
CA VAL A 106 1.41 -26.22 0.41
C VAL A 106 2.71 -26.29 1.18
N GLU A 107 3.75 -26.81 0.56
CA GLU A 107 5.05 -27.07 1.18
C GLU A 107 6.18 -26.29 0.49
N PRO A 108 6.30 -24.98 0.74
CA PRO A 108 7.43 -24.21 0.26
C PRO A 108 8.73 -24.72 0.89
N PRO A 109 9.89 -24.43 0.28
CA PRO A 109 11.17 -24.72 0.92
C PRO A 109 11.23 -24.10 2.33
N GLY A 110 11.69 -24.87 3.32
CA GLY A 110 11.79 -24.40 4.72
C GLY A 110 10.95 -25.22 5.69
N PRO A 111 10.99 -24.87 6.98
CA PRO A 111 10.36 -25.67 8.03
C PRO A 111 8.85 -25.49 8.10
N ARG A 112 8.33 -24.27 7.82
CA ARG A 112 6.91 -23.99 7.86
C ARG A 112 6.18 -24.68 6.72
N LYS A 113 5.01 -25.23 7.04
CA LYS A 113 4.08 -25.83 6.10
C LYS A 113 2.75 -25.09 6.18
N TYR A 114 1.98 -25.19 5.10
CA TYR A 114 0.70 -24.50 5.01
C TYR A 114 -0.37 -25.43 4.48
N ARG A 115 -1.62 -25.10 4.82
CA ARG A 115 -2.79 -25.82 4.33
C ARG A 115 -3.90 -24.85 4.01
N VAL A 116 -4.53 -25.02 2.87
CA VAL A 116 -5.85 -24.43 2.57
C VAL A 116 -6.88 -25.47 2.95
N ARG A 117 -7.90 -25.09 3.70
CA ARG A 117 -8.99 -25.96 4.11
C ARG A 117 -10.34 -25.29 3.92
N VAL A 118 -11.29 -26.05 3.42
CA VAL A 118 -12.68 -25.61 3.24
C VAL A 118 -13.57 -26.33 4.25
N ASP A 119 -14.36 -25.55 4.99
CA ASP A 119 -15.33 -26.05 5.95
C ASP A 119 -16.68 -25.32 5.73
N GLY A 120 -17.59 -26.00 5.04
CA GLY A 120 -18.84 -25.40 4.59
C GLY A 120 -18.62 -24.25 3.61
N ASP A 121 -19.02 -23.05 3.98
CA ASP A 121 -18.84 -21.81 3.21
C ASP A 121 -17.63 -20.96 3.67
N ARG A 122 -16.84 -21.48 4.62
CA ARG A 122 -15.66 -20.83 5.20
C ARG A 122 -14.39 -21.43 4.65
N VAL A 123 -13.39 -20.59 4.45
CA VAL A 123 -12.05 -20.97 3.98
C VAL A 123 -11.02 -20.60 5.01
N TRP A 124 -10.19 -21.57 5.35
CA TRP A 124 -9.14 -21.45 6.35
C TRP A 124 -7.77 -21.61 5.70
N HIS A 125 -6.86 -20.73 6.03
CA HIS A 125 -5.45 -20.91 5.77
C HIS A 125 -4.75 -21.25 7.07
N HIS A 126 -4.05 -22.37 7.08
CA HIS A 126 -3.25 -22.81 8.21
C HIS A 126 -1.77 -22.57 7.94
N GLU A 127 -1.05 -22.10 8.93
CA GLU A 127 0.40 -22.25 9.02
C GLU A 127 0.72 -23.22 10.14
N PHE A 128 1.52 -24.23 9.88
CA PHE A 128 1.86 -25.22 10.90
C PHE A 128 3.33 -25.65 10.79
N LEU A 129 3.86 -26.14 11.89
CA LEU A 129 5.25 -26.58 12.01
C LEU A 129 5.30 -27.98 12.61
N PRO A 130 5.67 -29.01 11.85
CA PRO A 130 5.96 -30.34 12.39
C PRO A 130 7.38 -30.38 12.95
N ASP A 131 7.58 -31.18 14.02
CA ASP A 131 8.92 -31.57 14.48
C ASP A 131 9.51 -32.72 13.64
N ALA A 132 10.71 -33.17 13.97
CA ALA A 132 11.39 -34.25 13.25
C ALA A 132 10.63 -35.60 13.23
N ASN A 133 9.68 -35.79 14.15
CA ASN A 133 8.85 -37.00 14.24
C ASN A 133 7.47 -36.80 13.57
N GLY A 134 7.24 -35.64 12.93
CA GLY A 134 5.96 -35.28 12.32
C GLY A 134 4.90 -34.80 13.30
N GLN A 135 5.23 -34.63 14.59
CA GLN A 135 4.34 -34.10 15.59
C GLN A 135 4.26 -32.57 15.50
N LEU A 136 3.06 -32.00 15.51
CA LEU A 136 2.90 -30.55 15.40
C LEU A 136 3.45 -29.83 16.63
N ILE A 137 4.33 -28.87 16.39
CA ILE A 137 4.77 -27.90 17.40
C ILE A 137 3.68 -26.86 17.55
N TYR A 138 3.09 -26.38 16.45
CA TYR A 138 1.90 -25.56 16.39
C TYR A 138 1.12 -25.78 15.10
N ASP A 139 -0.16 -25.42 15.11
CA ASP A 139 -1.05 -25.26 13.95
C ASP A 139 -1.87 -23.99 14.17
N GLN A 140 -1.69 -22.98 13.32
CA GLN A 140 -2.39 -21.71 13.42
C GLN A 140 -3.36 -21.53 12.25
N PRO A 141 -4.67 -21.78 12.46
CA PRO A 141 -5.70 -21.49 11.47
C PRO A 141 -6.06 -19.99 11.48
N VAL A 142 -6.28 -19.44 10.30
CA VAL A 142 -6.87 -18.11 10.10
C VAL A 142 -7.98 -18.21 9.06
N GLU A 143 -9.14 -17.64 9.34
CA GLU A 143 -10.20 -17.55 8.34
C GLU A 143 -9.89 -16.44 7.33
N VAL A 144 -10.02 -16.73 6.04
CA VAL A 144 -9.87 -15.74 4.97
C VAL A 144 -11.25 -15.36 4.43
N THR A 145 -11.57 -14.07 4.52
CA THR A 145 -12.91 -13.53 4.24
C THR A 145 -13.04 -12.94 2.85
N PHE A 146 -11.95 -12.42 2.27
CA PHE A 146 -11.93 -11.83 0.93
C PHE A 146 -10.76 -12.34 0.10
N ALA A 147 -11.00 -12.45 -1.20
CA ALA A 147 -9.99 -12.67 -2.23
C ALA A 147 -9.73 -11.37 -2.98
N LEU A 148 -8.48 -10.96 -3.08
CA LEU A 148 -7.99 -9.76 -3.75
C LEU A 148 -7.40 -10.13 -5.10
N GLY A 149 -7.97 -9.60 -6.18
CA GLY A 149 -7.61 -9.92 -7.56
C GLY A 149 -8.67 -10.74 -8.29
N SER A 150 -8.78 -10.51 -9.59
CA SER A 150 -9.83 -11.11 -10.43
C SER A 150 -9.68 -12.62 -10.68
N GLY A 151 -8.55 -13.21 -10.29
CA GLY A 151 -8.21 -14.60 -10.62
C GLY A 151 -7.56 -14.78 -11.99
N SER A 152 -7.52 -13.76 -12.84
CA SER A 152 -6.89 -13.88 -14.17
C SER A 152 -5.37 -14.06 -14.12
N GLN A 153 -4.73 -13.52 -13.11
CA GLN A 153 -3.28 -13.72 -12.83
C GLN A 153 -3.08 -14.52 -11.53
N GLY A 154 -3.97 -14.33 -10.57
CA GLY A 154 -3.94 -14.96 -9.27
C GLY A 154 -4.83 -14.23 -8.29
N ARG A 155 -4.84 -14.70 -7.04
CA ARG A 155 -5.55 -14.08 -5.92
C ARG A 155 -4.69 -14.07 -4.68
N ALA A 156 -4.66 -12.94 -3.99
CA ALA A 156 -4.25 -12.84 -2.61
C ALA A 156 -5.50 -12.98 -1.72
N TYR A 157 -5.34 -13.46 -0.50
CA TYR A 157 -6.44 -13.66 0.42
C TYR A 157 -6.26 -12.78 1.65
N LEU A 158 -7.39 -12.23 2.13
CA LEU A 158 -7.42 -11.35 3.29
C LEU A 158 -8.12 -12.03 4.45
N LEU A 159 -7.55 -11.87 5.63
CA LEU A 159 -8.20 -12.13 6.91
C LEU A 159 -8.59 -10.80 7.55
N GLU A 160 -9.61 -10.84 8.40
CA GLU A 160 -10.10 -9.68 9.15
C GLU A 160 -9.86 -9.90 10.63
N HIS A 161 -9.37 -8.86 11.30
CA HIS A 161 -9.23 -8.84 12.75
C HIS A 161 -9.46 -7.42 13.26
N ASP A 162 -10.40 -7.25 14.18
CA ASP A 162 -10.78 -5.97 14.78
C ASP A 162 -11.09 -4.86 13.75
N GLY A 163 -11.79 -5.21 12.66
CA GLY A 163 -12.12 -4.31 11.57
C GLY A 163 -10.93 -3.90 10.70
N ARG A 164 -9.80 -4.57 10.82
CA ARG A 164 -8.60 -4.40 9.98
C ARG A 164 -8.40 -5.60 9.09
N PHE A 165 -7.75 -5.39 7.95
CA PHE A 165 -7.42 -6.47 7.01
C PHE A 165 -5.94 -6.77 6.98
N PHE A 166 -5.63 -8.06 6.92
CA PHE A 166 -4.26 -8.55 6.81
C PHE A 166 -4.15 -9.54 5.63
N ALA A 167 -3.00 -9.56 4.99
CA ALA A 167 -2.76 -10.51 3.92
C ALA A 167 -2.40 -11.88 4.48
N SER A 168 -3.01 -12.92 3.93
CA SER A 168 -2.56 -14.29 4.15
C SER A 168 -1.15 -14.51 3.63
N SER A 169 -0.44 -15.47 4.21
CA SER A 169 0.85 -15.95 3.72
C SER A 169 0.77 -16.65 2.37
N LEU A 170 -0.42 -17.10 1.97
CA LEU A 170 -0.66 -17.87 0.76
C LEU A 170 -1.38 -17.05 -0.32
N ASN A 171 -0.91 -17.23 -1.56
CA ASN A 171 -1.56 -16.74 -2.77
C ASN A 171 -1.83 -17.90 -3.74
N TRP A 172 -2.90 -17.76 -4.52
CA TRP A 172 -3.16 -18.59 -5.68
C TRP A 172 -2.55 -17.96 -6.94
N TYR A 173 -1.80 -18.74 -7.71
CA TYR A 173 -1.15 -18.32 -8.96
C TYR A 173 -1.84 -18.97 -10.15
N ALA A 174 -2.66 -18.22 -10.87
CA ALA A 174 -3.51 -18.74 -11.94
C ALA A 174 -2.70 -19.29 -13.14
N ARG A 175 -1.51 -18.77 -13.40
CA ARG A 175 -0.65 -19.22 -14.51
C ARG A 175 -0.12 -20.64 -14.29
N THR A 176 0.27 -20.95 -13.06
CA THR A 176 0.83 -22.27 -12.69
C THR A 176 -0.24 -23.20 -12.14
N GLN A 177 -1.46 -22.68 -11.85
CA GLN A 177 -2.53 -23.40 -11.17
C GLN A 177 -2.05 -24.00 -9.85
N GLN A 178 -1.31 -23.20 -9.07
CA GLN A 178 -0.69 -23.63 -7.81
C GLN A 178 -0.83 -22.58 -6.73
N TRP A 179 -0.91 -23.07 -5.50
CA TRP A 179 -0.73 -22.26 -4.31
C TRP A 179 0.78 -22.06 -4.03
N GLY A 180 1.11 -20.88 -3.50
CA GLY A 180 2.47 -20.55 -3.10
C GLY A 180 2.48 -19.43 -2.09
N LEU A 181 3.68 -19.08 -1.60
CA LEU A 181 3.83 -17.94 -0.70
C LEU A 181 3.45 -16.64 -1.41
N ALA A 182 2.86 -15.73 -0.65
CA ALA A 182 2.48 -14.41 -1.13
C ALA A 182 3.72 -13.61 -1.61
N PRO A 183 3.60 -12.74 -2.62
CA PRO A 183 4.71 -11.96 -3.12
C PRO A 183 5.38 -11.13 -2.02
N GLY A 184 6.71 -11.17 -2.01
CA GLY A 184 7.53 -10.53 -0.98
C GLY A 184 7.70 -11.34 0.31
N TYR A 185 7.14 -12.55 0.38
CA TYR A 185 7.40 -13.52 1.43
C TYR A 185 8.55 -14.45 1.02
N SER A 186 9.50 -14.67 1.92
CA SER A 186 10.51 -15.70 1.76
C SER A 186 10.22 -16.87 2.69
N PRO A 187 10.67 -18.09 2.38
CA PRO A 187 10.45 -19.23 3.25
C PRO A 187 11.05 -19.09 4.66
N LYS A 188 12.06 -18.24 4.82
CA LYS A 188 12.73 -18.00 6.09
C LYS A 188 12.20 -16.82 6.85
N GLU A 189 11.88 -15.73 6.14
CA GLU A 189 11.50 -14.45 6.73
C GLU A 189 10.25 -13.91 6.06
N HIS A 190 9.17 -13.82 6.78
CA HIS A 190 7.95 -13.12 6.36
C HIS A 190 7.08 -12.76 7.56
N ARG A 191 6.14 -11.84 7.35
CA ARG A 191 5.24 -11.33 8.39
C ARG A 191 4.07 -12.25 8.71
N ARG A 192 4.09 -13.47 8.24
CA ARG A 192 3.02 -14.43 8.48
C ARG A 192 1.65 -13.81 8.15
N PHE A 193 0.77 -13.67 9.12
CA PHE A 193 -0.56 -13.08 8.99
C PHE A 193 -0.64 -11.62 9.48
N GLU A 194 0.49 -10.98 9.76
CA GLU A 194 0.58 -9.62 10.31
C GLU A 194 0.81 -8.54 9.24
N ARG A 195 0.74 -8.87 7.94
CA ARG A 195 0.88 -7.87 6.88
C ARG A 195 -0.42 -7.14 6.66
N GLU A 196 -0.56 -5.96 7.27
CA GLU A 196 -1.75 -5.12 7.12
C GLU A 196 -1.99 -4.71 5.67
N VAL A 197 -3.25 -4.74 5.24
CA VAL A 197 -3.74 -4.32 3.93
C VAL A 197 -4.67 -3.13 4.14
N GLY A 198 -4.07 -1.95 4.20
CA GLY A 198 -4.80 -0.70 4.44
C GLY A 198 -5.34 -0.03 3.19
N GLY A 199 -5.88 1.17 3.36
CA GLY A 199 -6.53 1.98 2.34
C GLY A 199 -5.69 2.17 1.07
N GLY A 200 -4.36 2.28 1.19
CA GLY A 200 -3.46 2.39 0.02
C GLY A 200 -3.47 1.17 -0.91
N CYS A 201 -3.80 -0.03 -0.41
CA CYS A 201 -4.00 -1.22 -1.24
C CYS A 201 -5.46 -1.32 -1.71
N LEU A 202 -6.39 -1.13 -0.77
CA LEU A 202 -7.81 -1.33 -1.01
C LEU A 202 -8.40 -0.31 -1.97
N ILE A 203 -7.86 0.92 -2.05
CA ILE A 203 -8.36 1.95 -2.97
C ILE A 203 -8.32 1.52 -4.44
N CYS A 204 -7.40 0.64 -4.82
CA CYS A 204 -7.27 0.14 -6.20
C CYS A 204 -8.01 -1.20 -6.42
N HIS A 205 -8.46 -1.85 -5.36
CA HIS A 205 -9.10 -3.17 -5.45
C HIS A 205 -10.55 -3.19 -4.99
N ALA A 206 -10.92 -2.35 -3.99
CA ALA A 206 -12.28 -2.23 -3.51
C ALA A 206 -13.05 -1.13 -4.22
N GLY A 207 -14.33 -1.32 -4.40
CA GLY A 207 -15.25 -0.33 -4.96
C GLY A 207 -15.49 0.81 -3.99
N ARG A 208 -16.03 0.50 -2.82
CA ARG A 208 -16.29 1.48 -1.77
C ARG A 208 -16.05 0.89 -0.38
N MET A 209 -15.08 1.46 0.31
CA MET A 209 -14.72 1.11 1.68
C MET A 209 -15.63 1.82 2.69
N ASN A 210 -15.87 1.21 3.85
CA ASN A 210 -16.62 1.77 4.97
C ASN A 210 -15.65 2.06 6.13
N GLU A 211 -14.66 2.93 5.87
CA GLU A 211 -13.63 3.28 6.84
C GLU A 211 -14.20 4.14 7.97
N LEU A 212 -13.81 3.86 9.21
CA LEU A 212 -14.27 4.62 10.37
C LEU A 212 -13.60 6.01 10.42
N PRO A 213 -14.35 7.07 10.71
CA PRO A 213 -13.80 8.41 10.82
C PRO A 213 -12.65 8.49 11.83
N ASN A 214 -11.54 9.11 11.45
CA ASN A 214 -10.34 9.30 12.29
C ASN A 214 -9.69 8.01 12.81
N GLN A 215 -9.98 6.87 12.19
CA GLN A 215 -9.36 5.59 12.48
C GLN A 215 -8.87 4.95 11.16
N PRO A 216 -7.72 5.38 10.64
CA PRO A 216 -7.19 4.86 9.38
C PRO A 216 -7.08 3.32 9.39
N ASN A 217 -7.47 2.70 8.28
CA ASN A 217 -7.44 1.25 8.09
C ASN A 217 -8.35 0.45 9.05
N VAL A 218 -9.30 1.09 9.71
CA VAL A 218 -10.34 0.41 10.51
C VAL A 218 -11.70 0.60 9.82
N TYR A 219 -12.38 -0.49 9.55
CA TYR A 219 -13.61 -0.51 8.75
C TYR A 219 -14.79 -0.95 9.59
N ALA A 220 -15.92 -0.26 9.43
CA ALA A 220 -17.19 -0.65 10.04
C ALA A 220 -17.79 -1.86 9.31
N SER A 221 -18.66 -2.61 9.97
CA SER A 221 -19.38 -3.72 9.33
C SER A 221 -20.64 -3.21 8.58
N PRO A 222 -20.86 -3.56 7.30
CA PRO A 222 -19.93 -4.27 6.42
C PRO A 222 -18.74 -3.39 6.03
N ALA A 223 -17.53 -3.99 5.94
CA ALA A 223 -16.30 -3.24 5.67
C ALA A 223 -16.27 -2.65 4.25
N PHE A 224 -16.98 -3.26 3.33
CA PHE A 224 -17.10 -2.80 1.95
C PHE A 224 -18.56 -2.63 1.59
N LEU A 225 -18.92 -1.43 1.16
CA LEU A 225 -20.25 -1.11 0.64
C LEU A 225 -20.37 -1.49 -0.85
N GLU A 226 -19.24 -1.66 -1.52
CA GLU A 226 -19.10 -2.27 -2.84
C GLU A 226 -17.75 -2.99 -2.89
N HIS A 227 -17.74 -4.30 -3.14
CA HIS A 227 -16.52 -5.11 -3.04
C HIS A 227 -15.50 -4.75 -4.12
N SER A 228 -15.89 -4.86 -5.39
CA SER A 228 -15.01 -4.63 -6.54
C SER A 228 -15.14 -3.22 -7.10
N ILE A 229 -14.24 -2.86 -8.00
CA ILE A 229 -14.30 -1.59 -8.73
C ILE A 229 -15.60 -1.51 -9.53
N GLY A 230 -16.49 -0.61 -9.10
CA GLY A 230 -17.81 -0.39 -9.69
C GLY A 230 -17.86 0.80 -10.63
N CYS A 231 -19.07 1.06 -11.15
CA CYS A 231 -19.33 2.12 -12.12
C CYS A 231 -18.89 3.51 -11.63
N GLU A 232 -19.18 3.80 -10.37
CA GLU A 232 -18.94 5.10 -9.76
C GLU A 232 -17.45 5.42 -9.51
N ARG A 233 -16.57 4.40 -9.60
CA ARG A 233 -15.11 4.63 -9.55
C ARG A 233 -14.59 5.36 -10.79
N CYS A 234 -15.31 5.24 -11.91
CA CYS A 234 -14.96 5.88 -13.19
C CYS A 234 -15.92 7.00 -13.58
N HIS A 235 -17.17 6.97 -13.07
CA HIS A 235 -18.22 7.92 -13.43
C HIS A 235 -18.58 8.93 -12.33
N GLY A 236 -18.09 8.73 -11.11
CA GLY A 236 -18.43 9.54 -9.94
C GLY A 236 -19.78 9.17 -9.31
N PRO A 237 -20.17 9.84 -8.21
CA PRO A 237 -21.39 9.54 -7.46
C PRO A 237 -22.65 9.68 -8.31
N GLY A 238 -23.52 8.64 -8.30
CA GLY A 238 -24.66 8.53 -9.19
C GLY A 238 -25.96 9.18 -8.73
N GLN A 239 -26.07 9.60 -7.45
CA GLN A 239 -27.36 10.08 -6.90
C GLN A 239 -27.94 11.26 -7.70
N ARG A 240 -27.14 12.28 -7.98
CA ARG A 240 -27.59 13.45 -8.75
C ARG A 240 -28.00 13.09 -10.20
N HIS A 241 -27.36 12.09 -10.78
CA HIS A 241 -27.76 11.55 -12.09
C HIS A 241 -29.14 10.89 -12.06
N LEU A 242 -29.42 10.11 -11.00
CA LEU A 242 -30.76 9.53 -10.81
C LEU A 242 -31.82 10.62 -10.61
N ASP A 243 -31.53 11.62 -9.78
CA ASP A 243 -32.43 12.74 -9.51
C ASP A 243 -32.72 13.54 -10.79
N PHE A 244 -31.67 13.81 -11.58
CA PHE A 244 -31.78 14.50 -12.87
C PHE A 244 -32.69 13.75 -13.85
N HIS A 245 -32.55 12.44 -14.00
CA HIS A 245 -33.41 11.65 -14.89
C HIS A 245 -34.82 11.47 -14.34
N SER A 246 -34.98 11.39 -13.03
CA SER A 246 -36.30 11.36 -12.39
C SER A 246 -37.04 12.70 -12.56
N ALA A 247 -36.32 13.83 -12.50
CA ALA A 247 -36.89 15.17 -12.73
C ALA A 247 -37.28 15.42 -14.20
N LYS A 248 -36.56 14.83 -15.18
CA LYS A 248 -36.89 14.91 -16.60
C LYS A 248 -38.28 14.37 -16.97
N ASN A 249 -38.83 13.50 -16.14
CA ASN A 249 -40.17 12.96 -16.32
C ASN A 249 -41.28 13.92 -15.84
N LYS A 250 -40.92 15.08 -15.27
CA LYS A 250 -41.86 16.16 -14.90
C LYS A 250 -42.02 17.17 -16.04
N PRO A 251 -43.24 17.71 -16.29
CA PRO A 251 -43.43 18.74 -17.29
C PRO A 251 -42.53 19.96 -17.01
N ARG A 252 -41.74 20.39 -18.01
CA ARG A 252 -40.90 21.60 -17.92
C ARG A 252 -41.70 22.84 -18.22
N SER A 253 -41.41 23.92 -17.48
CA SER A 253 -41.96 25.27 -17.79
C SER A 253 -41.15 25.93 -18.92
N PRO A 254 -41.78 26.71 -19.80
CA PRO A 254 -41.08 27.53 -20.78
C PRO A 254 -40.11 28.49 -20.07
N GLY A 255 -38.81 28.36 -20.32
CA GLY A 255 -37.77 29.20 -19.71
C GLY A 255 -36.79 28.48 -18.77
N ASP A 256 -37.03 27.22 -18.45
CA ASP A 256 -36.08 26.43 -17.67
C ASP A 256 -34.75 26.27 -18.40
N SER A 257 -33.66 26.57 -17.73
CA SER A 257 -32.30 26.34 -18.26
C SER A 257 -32.07 24.86 -18.58
N VAL A 258 -31.33 24.58 -19.65
CA VAL A 258 -30.91 23.21 -19.98
C VAL A 258 -29.91 22.77 -18.94
N GLU A 259 -30.36 22.00 -17.99
CA GLU A 259 -29.49 21.39 -16.98
C GLU A 259 -28.68 20.27 -17.62
N ILE A 260 -27.37 20.27 -17.37
CA ILE A 260 -26.44 19.24 -17.88
C ILE A 260 -26.48 18.07 -16.89
N ASP A 261 -26.53 16.85 -17.43
CA ASP A 261 -26.43 15.62 -16.65
C ASP A 261 -25.15 15.63 -15.80
N PRO A 262 -25.26 15.54 -14.48
CA PRO A 262 -24.13 15.70 -13.57
C PRO A 262 -23.17 14.51 -13.52
N ILE A 263 -23.52 13.37 -14.15
CA ILE A 263 -22.63 12.21 -14.17
C ILE A 263 -21.40 12.46 -15.07
N VAL A 264 -20.24 12.04 -14.62
CA VAL A 264 -19.02 12.17 -15.42
C VAL A 264 -18.97 11.10 -16.51
N ASN A 265 -18.78 11.53 -17.76
CA ASN A 265 -18.40 10.63 -18.83
C ASN A 265 -16.92 10.86 -19.18
N PRO A 266 -16.01 9.92 -18.86
CA PRO A 266 -14.57 10.11 -19.04
C PRO A 266 -14.15 10.48 -20.46
N VAL A 267 -14.86 10.01 -21.48
CA VAL A 267 -14.57 10.35 -22.90
C VAL A 267 -14.75 11.84 -23.19
N LYS A 268 -15.62 12.52 -22.43
CA LYS A 268 -15.89 13.97 -22.57
C LYS A 268 -14.93 14.85 -21.76
N LEU A 269 -14.11 14.27 -20.90
CA LEU A 269 -13.12 14.99 -20.12
C LEU A 269 -11.93 15.45 -20.96
N GLY A 270 -11.26 16.49 -20.50
CA GLY A 270 -9.92 16.83 -21.00
C GLY A 270 -8.94 15.67 -20.84
N VAL A 271 -7.92 15.62 -21.69
CA VAL A 271 -6.99 14.47 -21.78
C VAL A 271 -6.44 14.09 -20.40
N ALA A 272 -5.93 15.04 -19.65
CA ALA A 272 -5.31 14.78 -18.36
C ALA A 272 -6.31 14.21 -17.33
N GLN A 273 -7.50 14.82 -17.21
CA GLN A 273 -8.54 14.34 -16.29
C GLN A 273 -9.08 12.95 -16.70
N ARG A 274 -9.18 12.69 -18.02
CA ARG A 274 -9.58 11.38 -18.54
C ARG A 274 -8.57 10.29 -18.16
N GLU A 275 -7.29 10.55 -18.38
CA GLU A 275 -6.23 9.60 -18.02
C GLU A 275 -6.15 9.42 -16.49
N ASP A 276 -6.42 10.45 -15.71
CA ASP A 276 -6.37 10.38 -14.24
C ASP A 276 -7.45 9.46 -13.65
N VAL A 277 -8.55 9.21 -14.37
CA VAL A 277 -9.51 8.15 -14.00
C VAL A 277 -8.85 6.77 -13.99
N CYS A 278 -7.92 6.50 -14.89
CA CYS A 278 -7.16 5.24 -14.91
C CYS A 278 -5.96 5.29 -13.95
N ASN A 279 -5.28 6.44 -13.92
CA ASN A 279 -4.07 6.66 -13.15
C ASN A 279 -4.29 6.48 -11.64
N GLN A 280 -5.48 6.74 -11.09
CA GLN A 280 -5.78 6.55 -9.67
C GLN A 280 -5.44 5.14 -9.15
N CYS A 281 -5.43 4.12 -10.05
CA CYS A 281 -5.11 2.73 -9.71
C CYS A 281 -3.89 2.19 -10.48
N HIS A 282 -3.68 2.63 -11.73
CA HIS A 282 -2.66 2.08 -12.62
C HIS A 282 -1.34 2.85 -12.61
N LEU A 283 -1.26 4.01 -11.93
CA LEU A 283 -0.03 4.76 -11.72
C LEU A 283 0.43 4.62 -10.28
N GLN A 284 1.61 4.06 -10.07
CA GLN A 284 2.17 3.91 -8.72
C GLN A 284 3.31 4.89 -8.43
N GLY A 285 4.14 5.19 -9.41
CA GLY A 285 5.37 5.95 -9.19
C GLY A 285 6.36 5.24 -8.23
N GLN A 286 7.38 5.97 -7.83
CA GLN A 286 8.40 5.50 -6.88
C GLN A 286 8.05 5.86 -5.42
N ALA A 287 7.31 6.93 -5.22
CA ALA A 287 6.75 7.36 -3.94
C ALA A 287 5.45 8.13 -4.16
N GLN A 288 4.55 8.04 -3.19
CA GLN A 288 3.27 8.74 -3.20
C GLN A 288 3.00 9.30 -1.81
N HIS A 289 2.53 10.54 -1.77
CA HIS A 289 2.05 11.18 -0.54
C HIS A 289 0.70 11.84 -0.81
N LEU A 290 -0.22 11.70 0.12
CA LEU A 290 -1.47 12.47 0.07
C LEU A 290 -1.15 13.95 0.23
N ARG A 291 -1.90 14.80 -0.45
CA ARG A 291 -1.86 16.24 -0.19
C ARG A 291 -2.41 16.53 1.20
N TYR A 292 -2.03 17.67 1.75
CA TYR A 292 -2.50 18.09 3.07
C TYR A 292 -4.04 18.08 3.17
N GLY A 293 -4.56 17.41 4.20
CA GLY A 293 -5.98 17.29 4.45
C GLY A 293 -6.77 16.37 3.51
N ARG A 294 -6.09 15.66 2.59
CA ARG A 294 -6.71 14.68 1.70
C ARG A 294 -6.68 13.27 2.27
N GLN A 295 -7.65 12.46 1.84
CA GLN A 295 -7.75 11.04 2.14
C GLN A 295 -7.56 10.20 0.87
N VAL A 296 -7.21 8.92 1.03
CA VAL A 296 -7.01 7.99 -0.10
C VAL A 296 -8.24 7.88 -1.00
N SER A 297 -9.43 8.03 -0.44
CA SER A 297 -10.72 7.91 -1.11
C SER A 297 -11.26 9.24 -1.68
N ASP A 298 -10.49 10.33 -1.67
CA ASP A 298 -11.00 11.66 -2.08
C ASP A 298 -11.04 11.87 -3.59
N PHE A 299 -10.29 11.11 -4.36
CA PHE A 299 -10.30 11.28 -5.82
C PHE A 299 -11.71 11.02 -6.39
N ARG A 300 -12.14 11.91 -7.27
CA ARG A 300 -13.38 11.78 -8.05
C ARG A 300 -13.06 11.97 -9.54
N PRO A 301 -13.71 11.20 -10.42
CA PRO A 301 -13.61 11.42 -11.86
C PRO A 301 -13.91 12.88 -12.23
N GLY A 302 -13.07 13.47 -13.08
CA GLY A 302 -13.11 14.90 -13.40
C GLY A 302 -12.14 15.74 -12.59
N MET A 303 -11.64 15.26 -11.45
CA MET A 303 -10.49 15.86 -10.76
C MET A 303 -9.18 15.51 -11.47
N ARG A 304 -8.13 16.26 -11.16
CA ARG A 304 -6.76 15.83 -11.45
C ARG A 304 -6.27 14.95 -10.31
N LEU A 305 -5.48 13.94 -10.61
CA LEU A 305 -4.92 13.05 -9.58
C LEU A 305 -4.02 13.83 -8.61
N GLU A 306 -3.32 14.82 -9.12
CA GLU A 306 -2.50 15.75 -8.34
C GLU A 306 -3.29 16.65 -7.37
N ASP A 307 -4.63 16.72 -7.46
CA ASP A 307 -5.47 17.39 -6.48
C ASP A 307 -5.58 16.59 -5.16
N VAL A 308 -5.17 15.31 -5.19
CA VAL A 308 -5.23 14.39 -4.05
C VAL A 308 -3.86 13.82 -3.71
N TRP A 309 -3.04 13.49 -4.72
CA TRP A 309 -1.78 12.77 -4.55
C TRP A 309 -0.58 13.53 -5.12
N MET A 310 0.51 13.53 -4.38
CA MET A 310 1.84 13.90 -4.86
C MET A 310 2.60 12.63 -5.24
N ILE A 311 2.82 12.45 -6.55
CA ILE A 311 3.43 11.22 -7.08
C ILE A 311 4.82 11.54 -7.61
N PHE A 312 5.81 10.79 -7.12
CA PHE A 312 7.19 10.89 -7.57
C PHE A 312 7.53 9.78 -8.53
N VAL A 313 8.19 10.15 -9.62
CA VAL A 313 8.72 9.22 -10.62
C VAL A 313 10.23 9.42 -10.78
N SER A 314 10.92 8.41 -11.29
CA SER A 314 12.34 8.57 -11.63
C SER A 314 12.50 9.49 -12.83
N ARG A 315 13.43 10.46 -12.76
CA ARG A 315 13.78 11.34 -13.88
C ARG A 315 14.36 10.57 -15.06
N GLU A 316 15.11 9.51 -14.82
CA GLU A 316 15.74 8.69 -15.84
C GLU A 316 14.77 7.68 -16.46
N HIS A 317 13.82 8.15 -17.25
CA HIS A 317 13.16 7.35 -18.28
C HIS A 317 13.93 7.47 -19.59
N ASP A 318 15.24 7.26 -19.53
CA ASP A 318 16.03 7.24 -20.76
C ASP A 318 15.65 6.00 -21.58
N SER A 319 15.22 6.27 -22.81
CA SER A 319 14.75 5.31 -23.80
C SER A 319 15.85 4.35 -24.31
N SER A 320 17.04 4.40 -23.75
CA SER A 320 18.18 3.58 -24.15
C SER A 320 18.26 2.31 -23.30
N ASP A 321 18.08 1.20 -23.94
CA ASP A 321 18.69 -0.13 -23.75
C ASP A 321 18.77 -0.80 -22.35
N LYS A 322 18.32 -0.18 -21.26
CA LYS A 322 18.44 -0.77 -19.93
C LYS A 322 17.22 -1.61 -19.58
N ALA A 323 17.46 -2.70 -18.85
CA ALA A 323 16.45 -3.65 -18.40
C ALA A 323 15.18 -2.95 -17.87
N THR A 324 14.02 -3.49 -18.23
CA THR A 324 12.73 -3.01 -17.75
C THR A 324 12.72 -3.01 -16.24
N GLN A 325 12.76 -1.82 -15.63
CA GLN A 325 12.40 -1.71 -14.23
C GLN A 325 10.92 -2.07 -14.06
N ALA A 326 10.55 -2.58 -12.91
CA ALA A 326 9.17 -2.82 -12.53
C ALA A 326 8.46 -1.46 -12.37
N VAL A 327 7.97 -0.91 -13.47
CA VAL A 327 7.22 0.34 -13.55
C VAL A 327 5.80 0.08 -13.99
N SER A 328 4.90 1.01 -13.70
CA SER A 328 3.50 0.90 -14.05
C SER A 328 3.26 0.99 -15.57
N GLN A 329 2.08 0.54 -16.02
CA GLN A 329 1.65 0.67 -17.41
C GLN A 329 1.64 2.13 -17.86
N VAL A 330 1.28 3.05 -16.97
CA VAL A 330 1.17 4.49 -17.24
C VAL A 330 2.54 5.09 -17.55
N GLU A 331 3.55 4.81 -16.74
CA GLU A 331 4.92 5.30 -16.94
C GLU A 331 5.49 4.78 -18.26
N GLN A 332 5.26 3.49 -18.56
CA GLN A 332 5.67 2.90 -19.84
C GLN A 332 4.95 3.53 -21.03
N MET A 333 3.63 3.70 -20.95
CA MET A 333 2.83 4.32 -22.01
C MET A 333 3.30 5.77 -22.27
N ARG A 334 3.50 6.56 -21.22
CA ARG A 334 3.97 7.95 -21.34
C ARG A 334 5.33 8.06 -21.99
N SER A 335 6.22 7.06 -21.84
CA SER A 335 7.52 7.01 -22.51
C SER A 335 7.44 6.58 -23.98
N SER A 336 6.27 6.13 -24.47
CA SER A 336 6.08 5.69 -25.85
C SER A 336 6.07 6.84 -26.85
N ALA A 337 6.52 6.56 -28.08
CA ALA A 337 6.42 7.51 -29.17
C ALA A 337 4.95 7.78 -29.57
N CYS A 338 4.05 6.83 -29.32
CA CYS A 338 2.62 7.00 -29.55
C CYS A 338 2.05 8.11 -28.66
N PHE A 339 2.40 8.11 -27.38
CA PHE A 339 1.97 9.13 -26.42
C PHE A 339 2.60 10.49 -26.72
N SER A 340 3.95 10.54 -26.80
CA SER A 340 4.68 11.80 -26.92
C SER A 340 4.45 12.56 -28.23
N ARG A 341 3.98 11.89 -29.31
CA ARG A 341 3.78 12.49 -30.64
C ARG A 341 2.33 12.61 -31.06
N SER A 342 1.39 12.33 -30.19
CA SER A 342 -0.05 12.29 -30.54
C SER A 342 -0.82 13.54 -30.15
N ASP A 343 -0.19 14.54 -29.51
CA ASP A 343 -0.83 15.76 -29.01
C ASP A 343 -2.11 15.45 -28.20
N GLY A 344 -2.00 14.49 -27.26
CA GLY A 344 -3.07 14.08 -26.37
C GLY A 344 -4.15 13.17 -27.00
N ARG A 345 -4.03 12.78 -28.27
CA ARG A 345 -4.98 11.86 -28.92
C ARG A 345 -4.80 10.40 -28.48
N PHE A 346 -3.63 10.04 -28.00
CA PHE A 346 -3.32 8.69 -27.52
C PHE A 346 -3.43 8.63 -25.99
N GLY A 347 -4.05 7.59 -25.47
CA GLY A 347 -4.20 7.30 -24.06
C GLY A 347 -4.78 5.91 -23.84
N CYS A 348 -5.15 5.60 -22.60
CA CYS A 348 -5.64 4.26 -22.22
C CYS A 348 -6.82 3.80 -23.07
N LEU A 349 -7.82 4.67 -23.28
CA LEU A 349 -9.03 4.37 -24.04
C LEU A 349 -8.80 4.24 -25.55
N THR A 350 -7.64 4.61 -26.06
CA THR A 350 -7.29 4.37 -27.47
C THR A 350 -7.18 2.87 -27.77
N CYS A 351 -6.68 2.10 -26.80
CA CYS A 351 -6.45 0.67 -26.94
C CYS A 351 -7.45 -0.18 -26.14
N HIS A 352 -7.90 0.30 -24.98
CA HIS A 352 -8.75 -0.45 -24.06
C HIS A 352 -10.21 0.01 -24.10
N ASP A 353 -11.13 -0.95 -23.98
CA ASP A 353 -12.51 -0.68 -23.62
C ASP A 353 -12.64 -0.89 -22.11
N ALA A 354 -13.11 0.13 -21.39
CA ALA A 354 -13.25 0.08 -19.94
C ALA A 354 -14.42 -0.81 -19.46
N HIS A 355 -15.37 -1.14 -20.36
CA HIS A 355 -16.56 -1.93 -20.03
C HIS A 355 -16.49 -3.38 -20.50
N SER A 356 -15.53 -3.72 -21.38
CA SER A 356 -15.41 -5.07 -21.94
C SER A 356 -13.95 -5.44 -22.20
N ILE A 357 -13.70 -6.73 -22.31
CA ILE A 357 -12.42 -7.25 -22.79
C ILE A 357 -12.68 -8.15 -24.01
N PRO A 358 -11.84 -8.10 -25.05
CA PRO A 358 -12.00 -8.98 -26.20
C PRO A 358 -11.80 -10.44 -25.77
N ALA A 359 -12.60 -11.35 -26.34
CA ALA A 359 -12.39 -12.77 -26.16
C ALA A 359 -10.97 -13.17 -26.61
N PRO A 360 -10.36 -14.22 -26.05
CA PRO A 360 -9.01 -14.63 -26.42
C PRO A 360 -8.80 -14.82 -27.92
N ALA A 361 -9.79 -15.36 -28.63
CA ALA A 361 -9.75 -15.58 -30.08
C ALA A 361 -9.75 -14.26 -30.87
N ASP A 362 -10.45 -13.24 -30.38
CA ASP A 362 -10.63 -11.96 -31.09
C ASP A 362 -9.57 -10.93 -30.72
N ARG A 363 -8.74 -11.21 -29.72
CA ARG A 363 -7.80 -10.26 -29.12
C ARG A 363 -6.80 -9.68 -30.13
N ALA A 364 -6.24 -10.52 -31.00
CA ALA A 364 -5.25 -10.08 -31.98
C ALA A 364 -5.85 -9.06 -32.94
N GLU A 365 -7.04 -9.36 -33.47
CA GLU A 365 -7.76 -8.49 -34.43
C GLU A 365 -8.27 -7.22 -33.74
N PHE A 366 -8.85 -7.33 -32.55
CA PHE A 366 -9.32 -6.17 -31.76
C PHE A 366 -8.22 -5.12 -31.58
N TYR A 367 -7.04 -5.51 -31.13
CA TYR A 367 -5.94 -4.57 -30.92
C TYR A 367 -5.29 -4.14 -32.24
N ARG A 368 -5.28 -5.00 -33.27
CA ARG A 368 -4.80 -4.63 -34.58
C ARG A 368 -5.62 -3.48 -35.15
N GLN A 369 -6.95 -3.53 -35.08
CA GLN A 369 -7.83 -2.44 -35.51
C GLN A 369 -7.57 -1.13 -34.78
N ARG A 370 -7.28 -1.19 -33.46
CA ARG A 370 -6.89 0.00 -32.69
C ARG A 370 -5.56 0.60 -33.17
N CYS A 371 -4.59 -0.22 -33.54
CA CYS A 371 -3.33 0.25 -34.11
C CYS A 371 -3.56 0.88 -35.51
N LEU A 372 -4.37 0.24 -36.36
CA LEU A 372 -4.67 0.70 -37.71
C LEU A 372 -5.47 2.00 -37.76
N SER A 373 -6.18 2.38 -36.70
CA SER A 373 -6.85 3.68 -36.64
C SER A 373 -5.87 4.88 -36.75
N CYS A 374 -4.60 4.68 -36.40
CA CYS A 374 -3.52 5.65 -36.61
C CYS A 374 -2.51 5.20 -37.68
N HIS A 375 -2.28 3.89 -37.81
CA HIS A 375 -1.36 3.27 -38.76
C HIS A 375 -2.15 2.68 -39.90
N SER A 376 -2.77 3.54 -40.76
CA SER A 376 -3.47 3.07 -41.95
C SER A 376 -2.53 2.28 -42.89
N GLU A 377 -3.06 1.33 -43.62
CA GLU A 377 -2.28 0.40 -44.46
C GLU A 377 -1.29 1.08 -45.40
N ALA A 378 -1.61 2.26 -45.91
CA ALA A 378 -0.75 3.07 -46.76
C ALA A 378 0.41 3.78 -46.01
N LYS A 379 0.33 3.87 -44.67
CA LYS A 379 1.31 4.51 -43.81
C LYS A 379 1.91 3.56 -42.77
N SER A 380 1.43 2.33 -42.68
CA SER A 380 1.96 1.34 -41.74
C SER A 380 3.20 0.71 -42.36
N GLU A 381 4.34 1.26 -42.03
CA GLU A 381 5.66 0.73 -42.41
C GLU A 381 6.03 -0.53 -41.58
N CYS A 382 5.10 -1.49 -41.40
CA CYS A 382 5.52 -2.79 -40.89
C CYS A 382 6.39 -3.45 -41.99
N ARG A 383 7.64 -3.71 -41.66
CA ARG A 383 8.62 -4.27 -42.61
C ARG A 383 8.30 -5.71 -43.04
N LEU A 384 7.50 -6.42 -42.22
CA LEU A 384 7.09 -7.78 -42.53
C LEU A 384 5.82 -7.74 -43.41
N PRO A 385 5.84 -8.38 -44.60
CA PRO A 385 4.66 -8.56 -45.42
C PRO A 385 3.53 -9.25 -44.64
N GLU A 386 2.28 -8.97 -45.02
CA GLU A 386 1.13 -9.57 -44.35
C GLU A 386 1.13 -11.10 -44.42
N SER A 387 1.55 -11.67 -45.56
CA SER A 387 1.69 -13.11 -45.73
C SER A 387 2.64 -13.75 -44.73
N GLU A 388 3.73 -13.07 -44.40
CA GLU A 388 4.69 -13.54 -43.38
C GLU A 388 4.14 -13.38 -41.98
N ARG A 389 3.43 -12.28 -41.71
CA ARG A 389 2.80 -12.04 -40.40
C ARG A 389 1.71 -13.06 -40.08
N LEU A 390 0.92 -13.45 -41.07
CA LEU A 390 -0.12 -14.48 -40.94
C LEU A 390 0.44 -15.88 -40.69
N GLN A 391 1.65 -16.16 -41.18
CA GLN A 391 2.33 -17.44 -40.99
C GLN A 391 3.16 -17.46 -39.70
N SER A 392 3.37 -16.30 -39.06
CA SER A 392 4.14 -16.23 -37.82
C SER A 392 3.35 -16.79 -36.62
N ALA A 393 4.07 -17.21 -35.58
CA ALA A 393 3.46 -17.66 -34.32
C ALA A 393 2.58 -16.58 -33.67
N GLU A 394 2.80 -15.31 -34.01
CA GLU A 394 2.04 -14.14 -33.54
C GLU A 394 0.73 -13.92 -34.29
N ALA A 395 0.43 -14.68 -35.35
CA ALA A 395 -0.82 -14.64 -36.14
C ALA A 395 -1.27 -13.20 -36.51
N ASN A 396 -0.38 -12.40 -37.10
CA ASN A 396 -0.61 -10.99 -37.45
C ASN A 396 -0.98 -10.06 -36.28
N SER A 397 -0.62 -10.44 -35.03
CA SER A 397 -0.89 -9.63 -33.86
C SER A 397 0.15 -8.51 -33.69
N CYS A 398 -0.27 -7.24 -33.82
CA CYS A 398 0.62 -6.09 -33.59
C CYS A 398 1.17 -6.08 -32.16
N ILE A 399 0.33 -6.39 -31.18
CA ILE A 399 0.71 -6.36 -29.77
C ILE A 399 1.71 -7.48 -29.41
N ALA A 400 1.65 -8.64 -30.03
CA ALA A 400 2.59 -9.72 -29.76
C ALA A 400 4.04 -9.36 -30.13
N CYS A 401 4.21 -8.52 -31.15
CA CYS A 401 5.53 -8.05 -31.60
C CYS A 401 5.96 -6.74 -30.95
N HIS A 402 5.05 -5.75 -30.82
CA HIS A 402 5.37 -4.40 -30.37
C HIS A 402 5.16 -4.18 -28.86
N MET A 403 4.43 -5.05 -28.20
CA MET A 403 4.13 -5.03 -26.78
C MET A 403 4.38 -6.41 -26.14
N PRO A 404 5.62 -6.91 -26.18
CA PRO A 404 5.93 -8.26 -25.71
C PRO A 404 5.58 -8.41 -24.22
N LYS A 405 5.23 -9.64 -23.83
CA LYS A 405 5.02 -9.96 -22.43
C LYS A 405 6.36 -9.85 -21.68
N LEU A 406 6.32 -9.23 -20.52
CA LEU A 406 7.44 -9.17 -19.60
C LEU A 406 7.45 -10.45 -18.76
N GLY A 407 8.64 -10.99 -18.50
CA GLY A 407 8.81 -12.25 -17.77
C GLY A 407 8.51 -12.21 -16.27
N THR A 408 8.02 -11.08 -15.77
CA THR A 408 7.76 -10.83 -14.35
C THR A 408 6.33 -11.26 -13.95
N SER A 409 6.04 -12.57 -14.01
CA SER A 409 4.70 -13.08 -13.67
C SER A 409 4.37 -13.01 -12.18
N ASP A 410 5.39 -12.90 -11.32
CA ASP A 410 5.26 -13.10 -9.87
C ASP A 410 5.36 -11.79 -9.08
N VAL A 411 5.61 -10.67 -9.75
CA VAL A 411 5.67 -9.35 -9.11
C VAL A 411 4.32 -8.63 -9.31
N PRO A 412 3.53 -8.44 -8.25
CA PRO A 412 2.28 -7.71 -8.34
C PRO A 412 2.52 -6.25 -8.73
N HIS A 413 1.51 -5.64 -9.34
CA HIS A 413 1.49 -4.21 -9.72
C HIS A 413 2.55 -3.80 -10.76
N THR A 414 3.12 -4.76 -11.51
CA THR A 414 3.99 -4.47 -12.64
C THR A 414 3.26 -4.66 -13.96
N ALA A 415 3.69 -3.95 -14.99
CA ALA A 415 3.18 -4.15 -16.33
C ALA A 415 3.55 -5.56 -16.82
N GLN A 416 2.52 -6.37 -17.12
CA GLN A 416 2.70 -7.72 -17.69
C GLN A 416 3.08 -7.67 -19.17
N THR A 417 2.80 -6.55 -19.81
CA THR A 417 3.03 -6.30 -21.23
C THR A 417 3.78 -4.98 -21.35
N ASP A 418 4.74 -4.90 -22.25
CA ASP A 418 5.52 -3.69 -22.46
C ASP A 418 4.67 -2.59 -23.15
N HIS A 419 4.25 -1.59 -22.39
CA HIS A 419 3.43 -0.47 -22.87
C HIS A 419 4.24 0.65 -23.54
N ARG A 420 5.57 0.50 -23.69
CA ARG A 420 6.40 1.46 -24.46
C ARG A 420 6.14 1.39 -25.97
N VAL A 421 5.46 0.36 -26.45
CA VAL A 421 5.13 0.12 -27.86
C VAL A 421 6.38 0.18 -28.74
N LEU A 422 7.27 -0.77 -28.56
CA LEU A 422 8.61 -0.76 -29.16
C LEU A 422 8.58 -0.89 -30.67
N ARG A 423 9.34 -0.07 -31.40
CA ARG A 423 9.47 -0.16 -32.86
C ARG A 423 10.18 -1.46 -33.31
N LYS A 424 11.11 -1.95 -32.52
CA LYS A 424 11.85 -3.20 -32.76
C LYS A 424 11.76 -4.09 -31.55
N ARG A 425 11.48 -5.38 -31.77
CA ARG A 425 11.56 -6.39 -30.73
C ARG A 425 13.03 -6.56 -30.31
N LYS A 426 13.30 -6.40 -29.02
CA LYS A 426 14.60 -6.79 -28.46
C LYS A 426 14.51 -8.27 -28.09
N THR A 427 15.34 -9.09 -28.73
CA THR A 427 15.57 -10.47 -28.34
C THR A 427 16.54 -10.46 -27.15
N ASN A 428 16.11 -11.04 -26.04
CA ASN A 428 16.89 -11.29 -24.81
C ASN A 428 17.44 -10.05 -24.08
N SER A 429 16.67 -9.53 -23.14
CA SER A 429 17.24 -8.80 -22.00
C SER A 429 16.87 -9.54 -20.71
N SER A 430 17.88 -10.11 -20.08
CA SER A 430 17.81 -10.63 -18.71
C SER A 430 17.40 -9.51 -17.75
N VAL A 431 16.44 -9.81 -16.88
CA VAL A 431 15.79 -8.87 -15.97
C VAL A 431 16.69 -8.42 -14.79
N HIS A 432 17.98 -8.65 -14.84
CA HIS A 432 18.87 -8.32 -13.74
C HIS A 432 19.93 -7.30 -14.17
N SER A 433 19.71 -6.03 -13.87
CA SER A 433 20.80 -5.09 -13.67
C SER A 433 20.54 -4.23 -12.42
N GLN A 434 21.45 -4.35 -11.46
CA GLN A 434 21.56 -3.39 -10.34
C GLN A 434 21.94 -2.03 -10.94
N HIS A 435 21.14 -1.01 -10.66
CA HIS A 435 21.36 0.34 -11.18
C HIS A 435 22.16 1.17 -10.19
N SER A 436 23.28 1.69 -10.67
CA SER A 436 24.04 2.78 -10.08
C SER A 436 23.82 4.09 -10.88
N GLY A 437 22.57 4.46 -11.14
CA GLY A 437 22.20 5.76 -11.70
C GLY A 437 21.71 6.70 -10.60
N SER A 438 21.83 8.01 -10.79
CA SER A 438 21.29 8.99 -9.85
C SER A 438 19.77 8.82 -9.75
N ASN A 439 19.27 8.32 -8.61
CA ASN A 439 17.84 8.14 -8.34
C ASN A 439 17.16 9.46 -8.01
N GLU A 440 17.30 10.46 -8.90
CA GLU A 440 16.57 11.71 -8.71
C GLU A 440 15.08 11.47 -8.96
N LEU A 441 14.27 11.71 -7.93
CA LEU A 441 12.82 11.63 -8.00
C LEU A 441 12.25 13.03 -8.26
N VAL A 442 11.36 13.11 -9.25
CA VAL A 442 10.65 14.33 -9.65
C VAL A 442 9.15 14.11 -9.55
N PHE A 443 8.40 15.19 -9.41
CA PHE A 443 6.93 15.10 -9.49
C PHE A 443 6.50 14.74 -10.92
N LEU A 444 5.49 13.91 -11.02
CA LEU A 444 5.02 13.39 -12.31
C LEU A 444 4.53 14.49 -13.25
N ASP A 445 3.75 15.44 -12.78
CA ASP A 445 3.08 16.47 -13.57
C ASP A 445 3.39 17.89 -13.04
N ASP A 446 4.63 18.17 -12.66
CA ASP A 446 5.07 19.46 -12.11
C ASP A 446 4.96 20.64 -13.12
N ALA A 447 4.55 20.36 -14.36
CA ALA A 447 4.49 21.36 -15.42
C ALA A 447 3.41 22.45 -15.22
N ASP A 448 2.33 22.15 -14.47
CA ASP A 448 1.17 23.04 -14.44
C ASP A 448 1.25 24.15 -13.38
N GLN A 449 2.24 24.17 -12.49
CA GLN A 449 2.39 25.10 -11.36
C GLN A 449 1.14 25.25 -10.47
N ARG A 450 0.21 24.30 -10.54
CA ARG A 450 -1.06 24.30 -9.80
C ARG A 450 -0.89 23.97 -8.32
N ILE A 451 0.23 23.31 -7.98
CA ILE A 451 0.50 22.87 -6.63
C ILE A 451 1.30 23.95 -5.91
N PRO A 452 0.83 24.45 -4.77
CA PRO A 452 1.55 25.42 -3.97
C PRO A 452 2.93 24.92 -3.57
N GLU A 453 3.94 25.79 -3.59
CA GLU A 453 5.33 25.43 -3.34
C GLU A 453 5.53 24.78 -1.96
N TRP A 454 4.79 25.23 -0.94
CA TRP A 454 4.85 24.63 0.39
C TRP A 454 4.38 23.16 0.41
N GLU A 455 3.40 22.77 -0.42
CA GLU A 455 2.98 21.36 -0.54
C GLU A 455 4.02 20.52 -1.29
N LYS A 456 4.72 21.11 -2.26
CA LYS A 456 5.87 20.47 -2.91
C LYS A 456 6.99 20.23 -1.90
N HIS A 457 7.27 21.22 -1.04
CA HIS A 457 8.21 21.07 0.07
C HIS A 457 7.77 20.00 1.04
N ARG A 458 6.48 19.98 1.41
CA ARG A 458 5.89 18.93 2.25
C ARG A 458 6.16 17.52 1.69
N ALA A 459 5.71 17.26 0.48
CA ALA A 459 5.85 15.94 -0.13
C ALA A 459 7.31 15.52 -0.30
N ARG A 460 8.17 16.46 -0.74
CA ARG A 460 9.62 16.22 -0.89
C ARG A 460 10.28 15.95 0.46
N GLY A 461 9.93 16.72 1.48
CA GLY A 461 10.44 16.52 2.85
C GLY A 461 10.04 15.17 3.43
N LEU A 462 8.77 14.75 3.28
CA LEU A 462 8.27 13.43 3.70
C LEU A 462 9.02 12.30 2.98
N MET A 463 9.17 12.39 1.67
CA MET A 463 9.90 11.41 0.87
C MET A 463 11.37 11.30 1.31
N LEU A 464 12.05 12.43 1.53
CA LEU A 464 13.44 12.46 1.97
C LEU A 464 13.60 11.89 3.39
N ALA A 465 12.72 12.26 4.33
CA ALA A 465 12.75 11.73 5.69
C ALA A 465 12.52 10.21 5.71
N GLY A 466 11.57 9.71 4.94
CA GLY A 466 11.33 8.28 4.80
C GLY A 466 12.51 7.52 4.15
N ARG A 467 13.23 8.14 3.23
CA ARG A 467 14.47 7.59 2.67
C ARG A 467 15.62 7.63 3.70
N ALA A 468 15.78 8.75 4.40
CA ALA A 468 16.79 8.90 5.45
C ALA A 468 16.59 7.86 6.57
N GLU A 469 15.35 7.60 6.98
CA GLU A 469 15.03 6.58 7.98
C GLU A 469 15.50 5.18 7.55
N LYS A 470 15.37 4.85 6.27
CA LYS A 470 15.77 3.55 5.71
C LYS A 470 17.27 3.42 5.49
N SER A 471 17.88 4.45 4.89
CA SER A 471 19.29 4.43 4.48
C SER A 471 20.24 4.87 5.60
N ARG A 472 19.72 5.55 6.63
CA ARG A 472 20.50 6.24 7.68
C ARG A 472 21.41 7.34 7.14
N GLU A 473 21.12 7.85 5.94
CA GLU A 473 21.88 8.94 5.35
C GLU A 473 21.56 10.29 6.00
N ARG A 474 22.52 10.80 6.77
CA ARG A 474 22.40 12.08 7.48
C ARG A 474 22.11 13.26 6.54
N ARG A 475 22.64 13.26 5.31
CA ARG A 475 22.38 14.31 4.32
C ARG A 475 20.89 14.42 3.99
N LEU A 476 20.22 13.28 3.77
CA LEU A 476 18.77 13.27 3.48
C LEU A 476 17.96 13.77 4.68
N ALA A 477 18.39 13.46 5.91
CA ALA A 477 17.73 13.97 7.11
C ALA A 477 17.85 15.50 7.23
N ILE A 478 18.99 16.10 6.91
CA ILE A 478 19.20 17.56 6.91
C ILE A 478 18.30 18.24 5.86
N GLU A 479 18.23 17.69 4.66
CA GLU A 479 17.37 18.24 3.61
C GLU A 479 15.88 18.12 3.98
N ALA A 480 15.47 16.98 4.56
CA ALA A 480 14.12 16.76 5.03
C ALA A 480 13.73 17.72 6.15
N GLU A 481 14.58 17.87 7.17
CA GLU A 481 14.37 18.81 8.29
C GLU A 481 14.08 20.21 7.78
N LYS A 482 14.93 20.75 6.89
CA LYS A 482 14.79 22.09 6.32
C LYS A 482 13.43 22.30 5.64
N LEU A 483 12.97 21.32 4.86
CA LEU A 483 11.70 21.41 4.14
C LEU A 483 10.50 21.26 5.08
N LEU A 484 10.58 20.28 6.01
CA LEU A 484 9.49 19.96 6.92
C LEU A 484 9.31 21.03 8.01
N GLU A 485 10.36 21.71 8.46
CA GLU A 485 10.23 22.84 9.41
C GLU A 485 9.42 24.00 8.82
N VAL A 486 9.64 24.33 7.56
CA VAL A 486 8.85 25.35 6.87
C VAL A 486 7.39 24.93 6.78
N THR A 487 7.18 23.67 6.41
CA THR A 487 5.83 23.11 6.26
C THR A 487 5.09 23.02 7.60
N HIS A 488 5.77 22.57 8.66
CA HIS A 488 5.19 22.44 10.00
C HIS A 488 4.74 23.80 10.56
N ARG A 489 5.47 24.88 10.24
CA ARG A 489 5.01 26.25 10.62
C ARG A 489 3.74 26.69 9.90
N LEU A 490 3.51 26.25 8.67
CA LEU A 490 2.32 26.60 7.87
C LEU A 490 1.12 25.72 8.20
N ALA A 491 1.34 24.46 8.52
CA ALA A 491 0.33 23.45 8.85
C ALA A 491 0.75 22.68 10.11
N PRO A 492 0.64 23.26 11.30
CA PRO A 492 1.11 22.64 12.54
C PRO A 492 0.25 21.44 12.98
N ASP A 493 -0.93 21.28 12.41
CA ASP A 493 -1.84 20.14 12.61
C ASP A 493 -1.63 19.01 11.59
N ASP A 494 -0.60 19.12 10.74
CA ASP A 494 -0.21 18.05 9.84
C ASP A 494 0.60 16.99 10.59
N VAL A 495 -0.10 15.93 10.99
CA VAL A 495 0.47 14.86 11.81
C VAL A 495 1.59 14.10 11.07
N GLU A 496 1.46 13.91 9.75
CA GLU A 496 2.47 13.23 8.94
C GLU A 496 3.77 14.06 8.88
N VAL A 497 3.65 15.38 8.70
CA VAL A 497 4.81 16.30 8.75
C VAL A 497 5.44 16.29 10.14
N THR A 498 4.64 16.36 11.19
CA THR A 498 5.12 16.34 12.58
C THR A 498 5.86 15.03 12.89
N GLU A 499 5.34 13.90 12.44
CA GLU A 499 5.97 12.59 12.59
C GLU A 499 7.33 12.54 11.92
N TYR A 500 7.40 12.87 10.62
CA TYR A 500 8.62 12.75 9.84
C TYR A 500 9.65 13.84 10.13
N LEU A 501 9.24 15.01 10.60
CA LEU A 501 10.15 16.00 11.15
C LEU A 501 10.81 15.47 12.43
N GLY A 502 10.05 14.81 13.31
CA GLY A 502 10.59 14.10 14.46
C GLY A 502 11.59 13.01 14.08
N VAL A 503 11.33 12.26 13.00
CA VAL A 503 12.30 11.27 12.46
C VAL A 503 13.58 11.95 11.99
N ALA A 504 13.49 13.05 11.27
CA ALA A 504 14.68 13.80 10.83
C ALA A 504 15.48 14.31 12.02
N LYS A 505 14.81 14.91 13.02
CA LYS A 505 15.43 15.38 14.28
C LYS A 505 16.14 14.23 15.04
N LEU A 506 15.49 13.06 15.15
CA LEU A 506 16.09 11.87 15.76
C LEU A 506 17.38 11.45 15.05
N LEU A 507 17.37 11.36 13.72
CA LEU A 507 18.53 10.98 12.91
C LEU A 507 19.68 12.00 13.00
N LEU A 508 19.37 13.24 13.32
CA LEU A 508 20.35 14.32 13.51
C LEU A 508 20.88 14.38 14.95
N GLY A 509 20.29 13.64 15.88
CA GLY A 509 20.68 13.56 17.28
C GLY A 509 19.91 14.53 18.20
N ASN A 510 18.89 15.23 17.67
CA ASN A 510 18.07 16.19 18.41
C ASN A 510 16.91 15.46 19.13
N LEU A 511 17.26 14.61 20.12
CA LEU A 511 16.34 13.66 20.76
C LEU A 511 15.14 14.34 21.43
N SER A 512 15.38 15.45 22.16
CA SER A 512 14.32 16.18 22.88
C SER A 512 13.31 16.81 21.92
N GLU A 513 13.78 17.36 20.78
CA GLU A 513 12.90 17.94 19.76
C GLU A 513 12.07 16.86 19.08
N ALA A 514 12.68 15.72 18.76
CA ALA A 514 11.98 14.57 18.18
C ALA A 514 10.82 14.10 19.08
N GLN A 515 11.10 13.88 20.36
CA GLN A 515 10.08 13.50 21.35
C GLN A 515 8.97 14.54 21.46
N SER A 516 9.32 15.84 21.57
CA SER A 516 8.35 16.92 21.67
C SER A 516 7.42 16.99 20.45
N LEU A 517 7.95 16.80 19.23
CA LEU A 517 7.18 16.74 18.00
C LEU A 517 6.20 15.56 18.03
N TRP A 518 6.65 14.37 18.39
CA TRP A 518 5.77 13.19 18.41
C TRP A 518 4.68 13.29 19.49
N VAL A 519 5.00 13.86 20.65
CA VAL A 519 4.00 14.15 21.70
C VAL A 519 2.98 15.19 21.19
N SER A 520 3.44 16.25 20.55
CA SER A 520 2.52 17.25 19.96
C SER A 520 1.63 16.66 18.87
N GLY A 521 2.15 15.77 18.03
CA GLY A 521 1.37 15.03 17.04
C GLY A 521 0.25 14.20 17.67
N LEU A 522 0.49 13.58 18.84
CA LEU A 522 -0.54 12.84 19.58
C LEU A 522 -1.61 13.74 20.24
N THR A 523 -1.37 15.05 20.38
CA THR A 523 -2.45 15.98 20.81
C THR A 523 -3.44 16.25 19.69
N VAL A 524 -2.96 16.21 18.43
CA VAL A 524 -3.79 16.36 17.23
C VAL A 524 -4.50 15.06 16.87
N ALA A 525 -3.77 13.94 16.93
CA ALA A 525 -4.26 12.60 16.58
C ALA A 525 -3.94 11.59 17.69
N PRO A 526 -4.76 11.50 18.76
CA PRO A 526 -4.45 10.69 19.94
C PRO A 526 -4.33 9.18 19.68
N ARG A 527 -4.92 8.69 18.60
CA ARG A 527 -4.91 7.28 18.17
C ARG A 527 -3.97 7.02 16.99
N HIS A 528 -3.01 7.92 16.72
CA HIS A 528 -2.07 7.74 15.60
C HIS A 528 -1.05 6.64 15.91
N GLU A 529 -1.25 5.48 15.31
CA GLU A 529 -0.51 4.25 15.59
C GLU A 529 1.00 4.43 15.47
N SER A 530 1.48 5.03 14.38
CA SER A 530 2.92 5.21 14.14
C SER A 530 3.58 6.10 15.21
N LEU A 531 2.92 7.17 15.65
CA LEU A 531 3.44 8.02 16.73
C LEU A 531 3.50 7.29 18.08
N LEU A 532 2.48 6.48 18.37
CA LEU A 532 2.48 5.64 19.58
C LEU A 532 3.63 4.64 19.56
N VAL A 533 3.85 3.97 18.44
CA VAL A 533 4.99 3.07 18.24
C VAL A 533 6.31 3.81 18.44
N ARG A 534 6.50 4.98 17.81
CA ARG A 534 7.74 5.76 17.93
C ARG A 534 8.02 6.15 19.37
N LEU A 535 7.02 6.66 20.08
CA LEU A 535 7.19 7.07 21.48
C LEU A 535 7.41 5.88 22.42
N ALA A 536 6.74 4.75 22.21
CA ALA A 536 6.95 3.53 22.98
C ALA A 536 8.40 3.05 22.89
N PHE A 537 8.93 2.94 21.66
CA PHE A 537 10.31 2.51 21.45
C PHE A 537 11.32 3.56 21.88
N PHE A 538 11.07 4.84 21.63
CA PHE A 538 11.94 5.93 22.07
C PHE A 538 12.06 5.96 23.59
N SER A 539 10.94 5.87 24.32
CA SER A 539 10.94 5.84 25.80
C SER A 539 11.70 4.62 26.32
N HIS A 540 11.50 3.45 25.70
CA HIS A 540 12.26 2.24 26.04
C HIS A 540 13.78 2.43 25.85
N ASP A 541 14.20 3.01 24.73
CA ASP A 541 15.62 3.26 24.44
C ASP A 541 16.24 4.28 25.41
N MET A 542 15.44 5.26 25.83
CA MET A 542 15.80 6.23 26.87
C MET A 542 15.73 5.67 28.32
N LYS A 543 15.37 4.38 28.46
CA LYS A 543 15.19 3.71 29.76
C LYS A 543 14.04 4.25 30.61
N ASP A 544 13.13 4.99 30.03
CA ASP A 544 11.87 5.38 30.67
C ASP A 544 10.83 4.26 30.43
N LEU A 545 10.96 3.20 31.24
CA LEU A 545 10.13 2.01 31.09
C LEU A 545 8.64 2.28 31.40
N ASN A 546 8.34 3.22 32.30
CA ASN A 546 6.97 3.56 32.66
C ASN A 546 6.26 4.24 31.45
N SER A 547 6.90 5.24 30.84
CA SER A 547 6.35 5.88 29.65
C SER A 547 6.25 4.90 28.48
N ALA A 548 7.25 4.02 28.29
CA ALA A 548 7.22 2.99 27.26
C ALA A 548 5.99 2.07 27.43
N ALA A 549 5.75 1.55 28.64
CA ALA A 549 4.59 0.72 28.94
C ALA A 549 3.28 1.46 28.67
N ALA A 550 3.17 2.71 29.11
CA ALA A 550 1.97 3.52 28.89
C ALA A 550 1.67 3.79 27.39
N TYR A 551 2.71 3.99 26.56
CA TYR A 551 2.52 4.14 25.12
C TYR A 551 2.13 2.82 24.44
N PHE A 552 2.66 1.68 24.86
CA PHE A 552 2.22 0.37 24.39
C PHE A 552 0.76 0.08 24.79
N ASP A 553 0.35 0.40 26.03
CA ASP A 553 -1.05 0.26 26.46
C ASP A 553 -1.98 1.04 25.50
N ARG A 554 -1.65 2.30 25.22
CA ARG A 554 -2.42 3.12 24.25
C ARG A 554 -2.36 2.56 22.84
N LEU A 555 -1.23 1.98 22.43
CA LEU A 555 -1.09 1.35 21.12
C LEU A 555 -2.04 0.17 21.00
N PHE A 556 -2.18 -0.66 22.02
CA PHE A 556 -3.08 -1.81 22.02
C PHE A 556 -4.57 -1.44 22.04
N GLU A 557 -4.92 -0.22 22.46
CA GLU A 557 -6.26 0.32 22.22
C GLU A 557 -6.54 0.63 20.73
N VAL A 558 -5.50 0.73 19.91
CA VAL A 558 -5.58 1.05 18.47
C VAL A 558 -5.38 -0.19 17.62
N ASN A 559 -4.37 -1.01 17.93
CA ASN A 559 -4.01 -2.19 17.14
C ASN A 559 -3.35 -3.26 18.02
N THR A 560 -4.00 -4.42 18.15
CA THR A 560 -3.55 -5.56 18.94
C THR A 560 -2.91 -6.67 18.09
N SER A 561 -2.63 -6.43 16.80
CA SER A 561 -2.32 -7.52 15.85
C SER A 561 -0.82 -7.76 15.64
N HIS A 562 0.05 -7.16 16.44
CA HIS A 562 1.51 -7.25 16.26
C HIS A 562 2.18 -8.03 17.40
N ALA A 563 2.54 -9.29 17.12
CA ALA A 563 3.20 -10.17 18.08
C ALA A 563 4.47 -9.56 18.69
N ALA A 564 5.29 -8.88 17.88
CA ALA A 564 6.54 -8.26 18.33
C ALA A 564 6.30 -7.13 19.36
N PHE A 565 5.18 -6.40 19.29
CA PHE A 565 4.87 -5.33 20.23
C PHE A 565 4.42 -5.91 21.58
N HIS A 566 3.58 -6.95 21.55
CA HIS A 566 3.22 -7.70 22.76
C HIS A 566 4.44 -8.31 23.45
N GLY A 567 5.35 -8.93 22.71
CA GLY A 567 6.61 -9.44 23.25
C GLY A 567 7.50 -8.34 23.83
N ARG A 568 7.51 -7.15 23.22
CA ARG A 568 8.25 -5.99 23.78
C ARG A 568 7.62 -5.47 25.06
N GLN A 569 6.30 -5.36 25.11
CA GLN A 569 5.57 -4.93 26.30
C GLN A 569 5.77 -5.93 27.44
N ALA A 570 5.70 -7.23 27.16
CA ALA A 570 5.98 -8.27 28.14
C ALA A 570 7.37 -8.11 28.78
N HIS A 571 8.38 -7.82 27.96
CA HIS A 571 9.74 -7.58 28.45
C HIS A 571 9.82 -6.33 29.36
N ILE A 572 9.19 -5.22 28.95
CA ILE A 572 9.16 -3.97 29.71
C ILE A 572 8.45 -4.17 31.06
N LEU A 573 7.27 -4.80 31.06
CA LEU A 573 6.51 -5.08 32.27
C LEU A 573 7.26 -6.02 33.21
N GLY A 574 7.96 -7.02 32.66
CA GLY A 574 8.84 -7.88 33.45
C GLY A 574 9.98 -7.11 34.15
N GLN A 575 10.58 -6.11 33.49
CA GLN A 575 11.60 -5.24 34.11
C GLN A 575 10.99 -4.32 35.18
N LEU A 576 9.74 -3.92 35.04
CA LEU A 576 9.00 -3.13 36.04
C LEU A 576 8.50 -3.98 37.21
N GLY A 577 8.60 -5.31 37.14
CA GLY A 577 8.11 -6.25 38.15
C GLY A 577 6.63 -6.60 38.05
N ASP A 578 5.93 -6.13 37.02
CA ASP A 578 4.53 -6.48 36.75
C ASP A 578 4.45 -7.80 35.98
N PHE A 579 4.73 -8.88 36.65
CA PHE A 579 4.82 -10.20 36.04
C PHE A 579 3.46 -10.75 35.57
N ASP A 580 2.35 -10.33 36.15
CA ASP A 580 1.03 -10.82 35.72
C ASP A 580 0.69 -10.30 34.35
N ARG A 581 0.76 -8.99 34.15
CA ARG A 581 0.57 -8.39 32.82
C ARG A 581 1.64 -8.82 31.82
N ALA A 582 2.88 -8.98 32.26
CA ALA A 582 3.95 -9.46 31.40
C ALA A 582 3.69 -10.88 30.84
N ILE A 583 3.11 -11.77 31.65
CA ILE A 583 2.70 -13.12 31.20
C ILE A 583 1.54 -13.01 30.20
N GLU A 584 0.53 -12.17 30.46
CA GLU A 584 -0.58 -11.94 29.55
C GLU A 584 -0.07 -11.47 28.18
N GLU A 585 0.79 -10.48 28.14
CA GLU A 585 1.36 -9.95 26.92
C GLU A 585 2.26 -10.97 26.18
N ALA A 586 3.05 -11.76 26.91
CA ALA A 586 3.86 -12.83 26.33
C ALA A 586 2.99 -13.94 25.71
N ASN A 587 1.89 -14.31 26.36
CA ASN A 587 0.92 -15.26 25.83
C ASN A 587 0.25 -14.69 24.56
N ARG A 588 -0.14 -13.42 24.58
CA ARG A 588 -0.69 -12.78 23.39
C ARG A 588 0.30 -12.75 22.24
N ALA A 589 1.58 -12.50 22.52
CA ALA A 589 2.64 -12.56 21.50
C ALA A 589 2.75 -13.93 20.84
N ILE A 590 2.73 -15.03 21.62
CA ILE A 590 2.83 -16.40 21.07
C ILE A 590 1.53 -16.89 20.42
N GLU A 591 0.36 -16.35 20.80
CA GLU A 591 -0.89 -16.59 20.08
C GLU A 591 -0.84 -16.02 18.66
N LEU A 592 -0.30 -14.81 18.51
CA LEU A 592 -0.14 -14.14 17.21
C LEU A 592 1.01 -14.74 16.40
N ASP A 593 2.14 -15.04 17.06
CA ASP A 593 3.29 -15.70 16.45
C ASP A 593 3.84 -16.85 17.31
N PRO A 594 3.37 -18.08 17.09
CA PRO A 594 3.85 -19.27 17.82
C PRO A 594 5.34 -19.57 17.60
N THR A 595 6.02 -18.91 16.66
CA THR A 595 7.44 -19.17 16.39
C THR A 595 8.39 -18.34 17.28
N LEU A 596 7.88 -17.52 18.17
CA LEU A 596 8.66 -16.68 19.08
C LEU A 596 9.35 -17.52 20.17
N SER A 597 10.42 -18.22 19.82
CA SER A 597 11.17 -19.08 20.75
C SER A 597 11.66 -18.36 21.99
N GLN A 598 12.01 -17.06 21.89
CA GLN A 598 12.43 -16.24 23.01
C GLN A 598 11.28 -15.93 23.99
N ALA A 599 10.06 -15.72 23.50
CA ALA A 599 8.89 -15.52 24.35
C ALA A 599 8.57 -16.80 25.16
N HIS A 600 8.63 -17.96 24.51
CA HIS A 600 8.50 -19.25 25.21
C HIS A 600 9.60 -19.46 26.26
N GLU A 601 10.85 -19.09 25.95
CA GLU A 601 11.94 -19.19 26.92
C GLU A 601 11.72 -18.28 28.13
N TRP A 602 11.28 -17.06 27.90
CA TRP A 602 10.98 -16.11 28.95
C TRP A 602 9.82 -16.62 29.84
N LEU A 603 8.73 -17.10 29.25
CA LEU A 603 7.60 -17.70 29.97
C LEU A 603 8.05 -18.90 30.81
N ALA A 604 8.93 -19.75 30.28
CA ALA A 604 9.48 -20.89 31.01
C ALA A 604 10.24 -20.44 32.28
N GLN A 605 11.03 -19.38 32.18
CA GLN A 605 11.76 -18.82 33.32
C GLN A 605 10.83 -18.23 34.37
N VAL A 606 9.83 -17.44 33.99
CA VAL A 606 8.86 -16.83 34.90
C VAL A 606 8.03 -17.88 35.62
N HIS A 607 7.53 -18.90 34.88
CA HIS A 607 6.77 -19.99 35.48
C HIS A 607 7.62 -20.81 36.47
N LYS A 608 8.90 -20.99 36.17
CA LYS A 608 9.84 -21.65 37.12
C LYS A 608 9.99 -20.86 38.42
N ILE A 609 10.14 -19.53 38.32
CA ILE A 609 10.21 -18.65 39.52
C ILE A 609 8.91 -18.74 40.33
N ARG A 610 7.76 -18.86 39.66
CA ARG A 610 6.44 -19.01 40.25
C ARG A 610 6.14 -20.44 40.77
N ARG A 611 7.10 -21.37 40.63
CA ARG A 611 6.94 -22.79 40.99
C ARG A 611 5.83 -23.50 40.23
N GLN A 612 5.61 -23.10 39.00
CA GLN A 612 4.66 -23.69 38.05
C GLN A 612 5.44 -24.61 37.09
N ASP A 613 5.98 -25.71 37.62
CA ASP A 613 6.96 -26.56 36.95
C ASP A 613 6.47 -27.16 35.65
N ASP A 614 5.17 -27.51 35.53
CA ASP A 614 4.59 -28.10 34.32
C ASP A 614 4.54 -27.08 33.18
N LEU A 615 4.11 -25.84 33.45
CA LEU A 615 4.10 -24.76 32.47
C LEU A 615 5.54 -24.40 32.05
N SER A 616 6.46 -24.35 33.03
CA SER A 616 7.86 -24.11 32.74
C SER A 616 8.45 -25.15 31.76
N LYS A 617 8.23 -26.44 32.03
CA LYS A 617 8.68 -27.53 31.16
C LYS A 617 8.03 -27.47 29.79
N HIS A 618 6.74 -27.18 29.72
CA HIS A 618 6.00 -27.03 28.46
C HIS A 618 6.63 -25.97 27.55
N HIS A 619 6.82 -24.76 28.07
CA HIS A 619 7.43 -23.68 27.29
C HIS A 619 8.91 -23.94 26.96
N GLN A 620 9.67 -24.59 27.86
CA GLN A 620 11.04 -25.02 27.55
C GLN A 620 11.10 -25.97 26.36
N GLU A 621 10.21 -26.95 26.33
CA GLU A 621 10.18 -27.93 25.26
C GLU A 621 9.80 -27.29 23.90
N ILE A 622 8.80 -26.41 23.89
CA ILE A 622 8.41 -25.68 22.67
C ILE A 622 9.58 -24.80 22.20
N SER A 623 10.21 -24.02 23.09
CA SER A 623 11.35 -23.17 22.74
C SER A 623 12.51 -24.02 22.15
N ARG A 624 12.79 -25.18 22.75
CA ARG A 624 13.82 -26.10 22.26
C ARG A 624 13.50 -26.61 20.85
N LYS A 625 12.26 -27.05 20.61
CA LYS A 625 11.80 -27.55 19.29
C LYS A 625 11.84 -26.44 18.24
N LEU A 626 11.40 -25.23 18.57
CA LEU A 626 11.46 -24.07 17.67
C LEU A 626 12.89 -23.75 17.23
N ARG A 627 13.84 -23.71 18.18
CA ARG A 627 15.26 -23.48 17.88
C ARG A 627 15.86 -24.59 17.01
N GLN A 628 15.47 -25.84 17.23
CA GLN A 628 15.90 -26.95 16.36
C GLN A 628 15.37 -26.82 14.94
N ALA A 629 14.19 -26.23 14.76
CA ALA A 629 13.60 -25.92 13.46
C ALA A 629 14.17 -24.62 12.82
N GLY A 630 15.03 -23.87 13.53
CA GLY A 630 15.68 -22.66 13.02
C GLY A 630 14.96 -21.35 13.36
N PHE A 631 14.14 -21.32 14.45
CA PHE A 631 13.44 -20.13 14.97
C PHE A 631 14.03 -19.60 16.27
#